data_e1418ba444a78d6974ecfd74e917482b
#
_entry.id   e1418ba444a78d6974ecfd74e917482b
#
_cell.length_a   1.000
_cell.length_b   1.000
_cell.length_c   1.000
_cell.angle_alpha   90.00
_cell.angle_beta   90.00
_cell.angle_gamma   90.00
#
_symmetry.space_group_name_H-M   'P 1'
#
loop_
_entity.id
_entity.type
_entity.pdbx_description
1 polymer ?
#
loop_
_entity_poly.entity_id
_entity_poly.type
_entity_poly.pdbx_seq_one_letter_code
_entity_poly.pdbx_strand_id
1 'polypeptide(L)'
;MHNFPVPYPNELVYSTVARAGIYHGITSPKQLLDEVFQNRKVIATLDLPCHLQAIANQLQSTGRYSVEELVYQHTLFPIYAPFVTEDHKIRALQMMAGRSQGAVHLILGMAASRIQSNDRFKYCPECMKNQHQQHGENFWQRNWFFPGLAVCPEHGPLSILKNGSGSHRHHFNALHP
;
A
#
# COMPACT_ATOMS: atom_id res chain seq x y z
N MET A 1 -3.48 -9.44 -15.47
CA MET A 1 -4.75 -9.80 -14.78
C MET A 1 -5.89 -9.03 -15.44
N HIS A 2 -7.02 -9.66 -15.71
CA HIS A 2 -8.20 -8.96 -16.24
C HIS A 2 -8.94 -8.28 -15.08
N ASN A 3 -9.51 -7.08 -15.31
CA ASN A 3 -10.29 -6.35 -14.30
C ASN A 3 -9.55 -6.14 -12.96
N PHE A 4 -8.33 -5.65 -13.02
CA PHE A 4 -7.64 -5.22 -11.81
C PHE A 4 -8.43 -4.09 -11.13
N PRO A 5 -8.67 -4.13 -9.81
CA PRO A 5 -9.49 -3.14 -9.13
C PRO A 5 -8.85 -1.75 -9.19
N VAL A 6 -9.69 -0.75 -9.42
CA VAL A 6 -9.27 0.65 -9.36
C VAL A 6 -9.08 1.03 -7.89
N PRO A 7 -7.97 1.69 -7.52
CA PRO A 7 -7.77 2.18 -6.17
C PRO A 7 -8.84 3.19 -5.76
N TYR A 8 -9.35 3.08 -4.55
CA TYR A 8 -10.19 4.12 -3.93
C TYR A 8 -9.36 5.33 -3.51
N PRO A 9 -9.96 6.52 -3.36
CA PRO A 9 -9.26 7.67 -2.79
C PRO A 9 -8.62 7.33 -1.44
N ASN A 10 -7.33 7.66 -1.28
CA ASN A 10 -6.53 7.33 -0.08
C ASN A 10 -6.34 5.84 0.22
N GLU A 11 -6.71 4.93 -0.67
CA GLU A 11 -6.40 3.52 -0.53
C GLU A 11 -4.89 3.28 -0.76
N LEU A 12 -4.27 2.42 0.06
CA LEU A 12 -2.91 1.94 -0.18
C LEU A 12 -2.87 0.97 -1.37
N VAL A 13 -1.82 1.05 -2.21
CA VAL A 13 -1.55 0.03 -3.26
C VAL A 13 -1.58 -1.38 -2.68
N TYR A 14 -1.05 -1.57 -1.48
CA TYR A 14 -1.13 -2.83 -0.73
C TYR A 14 -2.56 -3.37 -0.66
N SER A 15 -3.52 -2.51 -0.33
CA SER A 15 -4.94 -2.84 -0.24
C SER A 15 -5.55 -3.20 -1.59
N THR A 16 -5.23 -2.42 -2.63
CA THR A 16 -5.70 -2.65 -4.00
C THR A 16 -5.28 -4.03 -4.51
N VAL A 17 -4.03 -4.44 -4.24
CA VAL A 17 -3.53 -5.79 -4.59
C VAL A 17 -4.25 -6.87 -3.79
N ALA A 18 -4.51 -6.65 -2.49
CA ALA A 18 -5.27 -7.59 -1.66
C ALA A 18 -6.70 -7.78 -2.20
N ARG A 19 -7.38 -6.69 -2.58
CA ARG A 19 -8.72 -6.73 -3.19
C ARG A 19 -8.72 -7.46 -4.53
N ALA A 20 -7.67 -7.28 -5.34
CA ALA A 20 -7.52 -8.04 -6.59
C ALA A 20 -7.53 -9.55 -6.33
N GLY A 21 -6.86 -10.01 -5.28
CA GLY A 21 -6.90 -11.41 -4.85
C GLY A 21 -8.32 -11.89 -4.53
N ILE A 22 -9.11 -11.08 -3.80
CA ILE A 22 -10.50 -11.41 -3.47
C ILE A 22 -11.36 -11.46 -4.73
N TYR A 23 -11.28 -10.45 -5.60
CA TYR A 23 -12.11 -10.37 -6.82
C TYR A 23 -11.89 -11.55 -7.76
N HIS A 24 -10.68 -12.09 -7.77
CA HIS A 24 -10.33 -13.23 -8.63
C HIS A 24 -10.35 -14.59 -7.90
N GLY A 25 -10.78 -14.64 -6.64
CA GLY A 25 -10.83 -15.87 -5.86
C GLY A 25 -9.45 -16.50 -5.64
N ILE A 26 -8.38 -15.71 -5.66
CA ILE A 26 -7.01 -16.19 -5.53
C ILE A 26 -6.69 -16.37 -4.05
N THR A 27 -6.53 -17.60 -3.61
CA THR A 27 -6.19 -17.95 -2.22
C THR A 27 -4.69 -18.14 -2.00
N SER A 28 -3.93 -18.39 -3.09
CA SER A 28 -2.48 -18.56 -3.01
C SER A 28 -1.75 -17.22 -3.15
N PRO A 29 -0.97 -16.79 -2.14
CA PRO A 29 -0.17 -15.55 -2.24
C PRO A 29 0.79 -15.56 -3.42
N LYS A 30 1.41 -16.70 -3.72
CA LYS A 30 2.34 -16.83 -4.86
C LYS A 30 1.63 -16.67 -6.19
N GLN A 31 0.40 -17.20 -6.31
CA GLN A 31 -0.41 -17.01 -7.52
C GLN A 31 -0.79 -15.54 -7.69
N LEU A 32 -1.19 -14.85 -6.62
CA LEU A 32 -1.49 -13.42 -6.67
C LEU A 32 -0.28 -12.61 -7.16
N LEU A 33 0.92 -12.91 -6.65
CA LEU A 33 2.14 -12.27 -7.10
C LEU A 33 2.45 -12.51 -8.59
N ASP A 34 2.22 -13.74 -9.07
CA ASP A 34 2.39 -14.05 -10.49
C ASP A 34 1.41 -13.27 -11.37
N GLU A 35 0.14 -13.25 -11.00
CA GLU A 35 -0.92 -12.59 -11.76
C GLU A 35 -0.75 -11.05 -11.81
N VAL A 36 -0.36 -10.46 -10.70
CA VAL A 36 -0.24 -9.00 -10.60
C VAL A 36 1.12 -8.49 -11.08
N PHE A 37 2.21 -9.14 -10.67
CA PHE A 37 3.57 -8.64 -10.84
C PHE A 37 4.43 -9.48 -11.79
N GLN A 38 3.98 -10.67 -12.17
CA GLN A 38 4.79 -11.67 -12.87
C GLN A 38 6.11 -11.97 -12.13
N ASN A 39 6.09 -11.85 -10.80
CA ASN A 39 7.27 -11.97 -9.95
C ASN A 39 6.91 -12.44 -8.53
N ARG A 40 7.21 -13.70 -8.20
CA ARG A 40 6.92 -14.33 -6.90
C ARG A 40 7.75 -13.81 -5.73
N LYS A 41 8.74 -12.94 -5.99
CA LYS A 41 9.66 -12.41 -4.97
C LYS A 41 9.28 -11.02 -4.49
N VAL A 42 8.17 -10.48 -4.96
CA VAL A 42 7.67 -9.16 -4.51
C VAL A 42 7.35 -9.23 -3.02
N ILE A 43 7.84 -8.24 -2.28
CA ILE A 43 7.55 -8.08 -0.86
C ILE A 43 6.31 -7.20 -0.71
N ALA A 44 5.34 -7.69 0.05
CA ALA A 44 4.12 -6.96 0.37
C ALA A 44 4.40 -5.87 1.41
N THR A 45 4.75 -4.68 0.93
CA THR A 45 5.13 -3.53 1.74
C THR A 45 3.97 -2.55 1.82
N LEU A 46 3.60 -2.14 3.05
CA LEU A 46 2.48 -1.22 3.29
C LEU A 46 2.81 0.22 2.90
N ASP A 47 4.01 0.68 3.24
CA ASP A 47 4.41 2.09 3.20
C ASP A 47 5.01 2.51 1.84
N LEU A 48 6.08 1.85 1.42
CA LEU A 48 6.87 2.17 0.23
C LEU A 48 7.02 0.95 -0.69
N PRO A 49 5.92 0.48 -1.31
CA PRO A 49 5.94 -0.67 -2.19
C PRO A 49 6.77 -0.42 -3.45
N CYS A 50 7.31 -1.49 -4.01
CA CYS A 50 8.01 -1.49 -5.29
C CYS A 50 7.21 -2.20 -6.38
N HIS A 51 7.74 -2.24 -7.59
CA HIS A 51 7.07 -2.83 -8.76
C HIS A 51 5.77 -2.10 -9.15
N LEU A 52 5.66 -0.80 -8.87
CA LEU A 52 4.45 -0.02 -9.18
C LEU A 52 4.21 0.13 -10.68
N GLN A 53 5.24 -0.05 -11.53
CA GLN A 53 5.05 -0.12 -12.98
C GLN A 53 4.12 -1.28 -13.38
N ALA A 54 4.22 -2.42 -12.69
CA ALA A 54 3.31 -3.54 -12.94
C ALA A 54 1.86 -3.18 -12.59
N ILE A 55 1.63 -2.45 -11.50
CA ILE A 55 0.30 -1.96 -11.11
C ILE A 55 -0.22 -0.93 -12.12
N ALA A 56 0.61 0.04 -12.53
CA ALA A 56 0.23 1.02 -13.55
C ALA A 56 -0.16 0.33 -14.88
N ASN A 57 0.56 -0.72 -15.27
CA ASN A 57 0.23 -1.51 -16.46
C ASN A 57 -1.12 -2.24 -16.33
N GLN A 58 -1.47 -2.75 -15.14
CA GLN A 58 -2.80 -3.34 -14.88
C GLN A 58 -3.93 -2.31 -15.01
N LEU A 59 -3.66 -1.06 -14.65
CA LEU A 59 -4.62 0.06 -14.67
C LEU A 59 -4.63 0.84 -15.98
N GLN A 60 -3.81 0.46 -16.98
CA GLN A 60 -3.63 1.21 -18.22
C GLN A 60 -4.95 1.44 -18.98
N SER A 61 -5.88 0.47 -18.95
CA SER A 61 -7.19 0.59 -19.59
C SER A 61 -8.06 1.72 -19.03
N THR A 62 -7.75 2.21 -17.82
CA THR A 62 -8.48 3.32 -17.19
C THR A 62 -8.06 4.69 -17.72
N GLY A 63 -6.92 4.80 -18.43
CA GLY A 63 -6.29 6.06 -18.84
C GLY A 63 -5.75 6.90 -17.68
N ARG A 64 -5.67 6.34 -16.48
CA ARG A 64 -5.25 6.98 -15.22
C ARG A 64 -4.22 6.11 -14.51
N TYR A 65 -3.63 6.62 -13.43
CA TYR A 65 -2.69 5.91 -12.55
C TYR A 65 -1.33 5.63 -13.19
N SER A 66 -0.63 6.70 -13.56
CA SER A 66 0.82 6.63 -13.77
C SER A 66 1.54 6.14 -12.50
N VAL A 67 2.78 5.69 -12.63
CA VAL A 67 3.59 5.31 -11.46
C VAL A 67 3.68 6.46 -10.46
N GLU A 68 3.85 7.68 -10.94
CA GLU A 68 3.94 8.87 -10.09
C GLU A 68 2.64 9.11 -9.33
N GLU A 69 1.49 9.02 -9.97
CA GLU A 69 0.19 9.13 -9.29
C GLU A 69 0.01 8.05 -8.24
N LEU A 70 0.37 6.79 -8.53
CA LEU A 70 0.32 5.70 -7.56
C LEU A 70 1.22 5.99 -6.35
N VAL A 71 2.45 6.47 -6.58
CA VAL A 71 3.38 6.81 -5.50
C VAL A 71 2.83 7.92 -4.63
N TYR A 72 2.36 9.01 -5.22
CA TYR A 72 1.90 10.18 -4.46
C TYR A 72 0.53 10.00 -3.82
N GLN A 73 -0.38 9.26 -4.43
CA GLN A 73 -1.76 9.14 -3.94
C GLN A 73 -2.02 7.88 -3.13
N HIS A 74 -1.25 6.81 -3.35
CA HIS A 74 -1.55 5.47 -2.82
C HIS A 74 -0.41 4.82 -2.02
N THR A 75 0.62 5.61 -1.63
CA THR A 75 1.72 5.16 -0.75
C THR A 75 2.02 6.20 0.32
N LEU A 76 2.96 5.91 1.23
CA LEU A 76 3.41 6.86 2.24
C LEU A 76 4.58 7.75 1.76
N PHE A 77 4.98 7.65 0.50
CA PHE A 77 6.07 8.45 -0.06
C PHE A 77 5.96 9.97 0.23
N PRO A 78 4.78 10.63 0.09
CA PRO A 78 4.65 12.06 0.34
C PRO A 78 4.99 12.51 1.76
N ILE A 79 4.98 11.58 2.73
CA ILE A 79 5.34 11.90 4.13
C ILE A 79 6.85 12.06 4.29
N TYR A 80 7.62 11.29 3.51
CA TYR A 80 9.08 11.26 3.61
C TYR A 80 9.76 12.17 2.59
N ALA A 81 9.17 12.34 1.42
CA ALA A 81 9.73 13.11 0.32
C ALA A 81 10.15 14.56 0.67
N PRO A 82 9.43 15.33 1.52
CA PRO A 82 9.83 16.69 1.86
C PRO A 82 11.15 16.80 2.64
N PHE A 83 11.63 15.71 3.23
CA PHE A 83 12.82 15.71 4.09
C PHE A 83 14.09 15.24 3.39
N VAL A 84 14.03 14.96 2.10
CA VAL A 84 15.18 14.51 1.28
C VAL A 84 15.40 15.43 0.09
N THR A 85 16.59 15.33 -0.52
CA THR A 85 16.95 16.09 -1.71
C THR A 85 16.13 15.66 -2.93
N GLU A 86 16.03 16.51 -3.94
CA GLU A 86 15.32 16.20 -5.18
C GLU A 86 15.91 14.97 -5.89
N ASP A 87 17.23 14.83 -5.89
CA ASP A 87 17.89 13.64 -6.44
C ASP A 87 17.47 12.34 -5.73
N HIS A 88 17.33 12.37 -4.40
CA HIS A 88 16.82 11.24 -3.64
C HIS A 88 15.36 10.93 -3.95
N LYS A 89 14.52 11.94 -4.16
CA LYS A 89 13.13 11.73 -4.58
C LYS A 89 13.04 11.04 -5.93
N ILE A 90 13.78 11.54 -6.92
CA ILE A 90 13.82 10.96 -8.26
C ILE A 90 14.28 9.50 -8.21
N ARG A 91 15.36 9.21 -7.48
CA ARG A 91 15.84 7.84 -7.30
C ARG A 91 14.82 6.95 -6.59
N ALA A 92 14.16 7.46 -5.54
CA ALA A 92 13.13 6.70 -4.84
C ALA A 92 11.94 6.38 -5.76
N LEU A 93 11.47 7.32 -6.59
CA LEU A 93 10.44 7.08 -7.60
C LEU A 93 10.84 5.98 -8.59
N GLN A 94 12.07 6.01 -9.10
CA GLN A 94 12.60 4.99 -10.01
C GLN A 94 12.66 3.60 -9.34
N MET A 95 13.07 3.55 -8.08
CA MET A 95 13.10 2.32 -7.29
C MET A 95 11.70 1.78 -7.03
N MET A 96 10.73 2.63 -6.70
CA MET A 96 9.35 2.23 -6.48
C MET A 96 8.66 1.78 -7.77
N ALA A 97 9.00 2.38 -8.92
CA ALA A 97 8.54 1.92 -10.23
C ALA A 97 8.98 0.48 -10.51
N GLY A 98 10.24 0.17 -10.21
CA GLY A 98 10.87 -1.11 -10.50
C GLY A 98 11.18 -1.92 -9.24
N ARG A 99 12.45 -2.30 -9.09
CA ARG A 99 12.95 -3.16 -8.02
C ARG A 99 13.94 -2.40 -7.13
N SER A 100 13.67 -2.31 -5.83
CA SER A 100 14.53 -1.56 -4.90
C SER A 100 15.34 -2.40 -3.93
N GLN A 101 14.98 -3.66 -3.71
CA GLN A 101 15.59 -4.52 -2.70
C GLN A 101 15.65 -3.88 -1.29
N GLY A 102 14.67 -3.05 -0.93
CA GLY A 102 14.62 -2.35 0.36
C GLY A 102 15.38 -1.00 0.40
N ALA A 103 16.07 -0.62 -0.67
CA ALA A 103 16.86 0.62 -0.71
C ALA A 103 16.01 1.90 -0.65
N VAL A 104 14.72 1.85 -0.95
CA VAL A 104 13.82 3.02 -0.86
C VAL A 104 13.77 3.58 0.56
N HIS A 105 13.63 2.73 1.56
CA HIS A 105 13.61 3.15 2.97
C HIS A 105 14.93 3.83 3.39
N LEU A 106 16.05 3.35 2.86
CA LEU A 106 17.37 3.93 3.12
C LEU A 106 17.52 5.30 2.48
N ILE A 107 17.16 5.45 1.21
CA ILE A 107 17.32 6.71 0.48
C ILE A 107 16.38 7.81 0.98
N LEU A 108 15.21 7.43 1.53
CA LEU A 108 14.27 8.33 2.17
C LEU A 108 14.58 8.59 3.66
N GLY A 109 15.74 8.14 4.16
CA GLY A 109 16.21 8.45 5.50
C GLY A 109 15.48 7.73 6.63
N MET A 110 14.61 6.77 6.33
CA MET A 110 13.82 6.07 7.35
C MET A 110 14.67 5.24 8.31
N ALA A 111 15.81 4.72 7.85
CA ALA A 111 16.72 3.95 8.71
C ALA A 111 17.35 4.80 9.83
N ALA A 112 17.44 6.13 9.65
CA ALA A 112 17.92 7.06 10.65
C ALA A 112 16.80 7.61 11.55
N SER A 113 15.54 7.31 11.23
CA SER A 113 14.38 7.78 12.00
C SER A 113 14.27 7.01 13.32
N ARG A 114 14.04 7.75 14.41
CA ARG A 114 13.68 7.15 15.72
C ARG A 114 12.21 6.72 15.80
N ILE A 115 11.42 7.05 14.80
CA ILE A 115 10.01 6.67 14.72
C ILE A 115 9.98 5.23 14.21
N GLN A 116 9.52 4.32 15.03
CA GLN A 116 9.36 2.92 14.65
C GLN A 116 8.36 2.80 13.51
N SER A 117 8.70 2.01 12.49
CA SER A 117 7.76 1.61 11.45
C SER A 117 6.58 0.87 12.11
N ASN A 118 5.38 1.19 11.69
CA ASN A 118 4.19 0.51 12.20
C ASN A 118 4.07 -0.87 11.56
N ASP A 119 4.54 -1.90 12.26
CA ASP A 119 4.38 -3.30 11.84
C ASP A 119 2.95 -3.84 12.10
N ARG A 120 2.09 -3.01 12.67
CA ARG A 120 0.73 -3.40 13.04
C ARG A 120 -0.30 -2.77 12.12
N PHE A 121 -1.24 -3.58 11.67
CA PHE A 121 -2.39 -3.10 10.93
C PHE A 121 -3.31 -2.29 11.85
N LYS A 122 -3.52 -1.03 11.50
CA LYS A 122 -4.42 -0.10 12.20
C LYS A 122 -5.60 0.25 11.31
N TYR A 123 -6.76 0.41 11.92
CA TYR A 123 -7.97 0.80 11.22
C TYR A 123 -8.90 1.64 12.11
N CYS A 124 -9.77 2.41 11.49
CA CYS A 124 -10.85 3.11 12.15
C CYS A 124 -12.16 2.33 11.94
N PRO A 125 -12.84 1.84 13.02
CA PRO A 125 -14.09 1.09 12.88
C PRO A 125 -15.20 1.87 12.16
N GLU A 126 -15.33 3.16 12.44
CA GLU A 126 -16.34 4.01 11.80
C GLU A 126 -16.05 4.25 10.31
N CYS A 127 -14.77 4.47 9.94
CA CYS A 127 -14.39 4.53 8.54
C CYS A 127 -14.67 3.21 7.81
N MET A 128 -14.38 2.06 8.43
CA MET A 128 -14.71 0.75 7.84
C MET A 128 -16.20 0.60 7.59
N LYS A 129 -17.04 0.97 8.55
CA LYS A 129 -18.49 0.96 8.41
C LYS A 129 -18.96 1.84 7.25
N ASN A 130 -18.40 3.04 7.14
CA ASN A 130 -18.70 3.96 6.04
C ASN A 130 -18.26 3.41 4.68
N GLN A 131 -17.06 2.83 4.61
CA GLN A 131 -16.56 2.16 3.40
C GLN A 131 -17.51 1.03 2.96
N HIS A 132 -17.89 0.18 3.90
CA HIS A 132 -18.80 -0.92 3.62
C HIS A 132 -20.17 -0.43 3.11
N GLN A 133 -20.71 0.63 3.70
CA GLN A 133 -21.97 1.23 3.27
C GLN A 133 -21.89 1.86 1.88
N GLN A 134 -20.76 2.51 1.56
CA GLN A 134 -20.60 3.24 0.30
C GLN A 134 -20.15 2.34 -0.86
N HIS A 135 -19.31 1.34 -0.58
CA HIS A 135 -18.63 0.54 -1.60
C HIS A 135 -18.94 -0.96 -1.54
N GLY A 136 -19.58 -1.43 -0.47
CA GLY A 136 -19.83 -2.86 -0.24
C GLY A 136 -18.59 -3.63 0.21
N GLU A 137 -17.45 -2.96 0.40
CA GLU A 137 -16.19 -3.56 0.79
C GLU A 137 -15.31 -2.60 1.61
N ASN A 138 -14.29 -3.13 2.27
CA ASN A 138 -13.35 -2.37 3.07
C ASN A 138 -11.96 -2.35 2.41
N PHE A 139 -11.21 -1.28 2.70
CA PHE A 139 -9.86 -1.11 2.20
C PHE A 139 -8.97 -0.38 3.21
N TRP A 140 -7.65 -0.64 3.15
CA TRP A 140 -6.67 0.01 4.00
C TRP A 140 -6.44 1.45 3.55
N GLN A 141 -6.81 2.41 4.40
CA GLN A 141 -6.56 3.83 4.14
C GLN A 141 -5.14 4.21 4.51
N ARG A 142 -4.50 5.00 3.68
CA ARG A 142 -3.14 5.49 3.82
C ARG A 142 -2.91 6.25 5.13
N ASN A 143 -3.84 7.10 5.54
CA ASN A 143 -3.74 7.93 6.73
C ASN A 143 -3.70 7.12 8.04
N TRP A 144 -4.20 5.89 8.06
CA TRP A 144 -4.11 5.04 9.26
C TRP A 144 -2.67 4.55 9.54
N PHE A 145 -1.80 4.63 8.54
CA PHE A 145 -0.42 4.13 8.61
C PHE A 145 0.62 5.26 8.73
N PHE A 146 0.20 6.50 8.91
CA PHE A 146 1.14 7.60 9.15
C PHE A 146 1.97 7.33 10.40
N PRO A 147 3.29 7.47 10.32
CA PRO A 147 4.18 7.24 11.46
C PRO A 147 3.81 8.13 12.64
N GLY A 148 3.74 7.54 13.83
CA GLY A 148 3.38 8.25 15.06
C GLY A 148 1.89 8.58 15.21
N LEU A 149 1.05 8.36 14.19
CA LEU A 149 -0.37 8.65 14.30
C LEU A 149 -1.12 7.44 14.89
N ALA A 150 -1.88 7.70 15.96
CA ALA A 150 -2.72 6.72 16.65
C ALA A 150 -4.22 7.05 16.59
N VAL A 151 -4.58 8.10 15.85
CA VAL A 151 -5.96 8.60 15.78
C VAL A 151 -6.41 8.75 14.33
N CYS A 152 -7.67 8.44 14.07
CA CYS A 152 -8.33 8.84 12.84
C CYS A 152 -8.68 10.34 12.92
N PRO A 153 -8.40 11.14 11.88
CA PRO A 153 -8.73 12.56 11.92
C PRO A 153 -10.22 12.88 12.14
N GLU A 154 -11.10 11.95 11.75
CA GLU A 154 -12.55 12.15 11.79
C GLU A 154 -13.22 11.51 13.00
N HIS A 155 -12.74 10.35 13.49
CA HIS A 155 -13.49 9.51 14.42
C HIS A 155 -12.75 9.17 15.74
N GLY A 156 -11.50 9.60 15.92
CA GLY A 156 -10.75 9.35 17.15
C GLY A 156 -9.83 8.12 17.10
N PRO A 157 -9.61 7.40 18.19
CA PRO A 157 -8.55 6.40 18.29
C PRO A 157 -8.65 5.29 17.23
N LEU A 158 -7.51 4.93 16.63
CA LEU A 158 -7.40 3.78 15.73
C LEU A 158 -7.36 2.47 16.53
N SER A 159 -8.05 1.47 16.02
CA SER A 159 -7.96 0.09 16.50
C SER A 159 -6.79 -0.65 15.86
N ILE A 160 -6.26 -1.64 16.57
CA ILE A 160 -5.17 -2.50 16.09
C ILE A 160 -5.72 -3.89 15.83
N LEU A 161 -5.44 -4.43 14.65
CA LEU A 161 -5.82 -5.80 14.32
C LEU A 161 -4.94 -6.77 15.13
N LYS A 162 -5.56 -7.56 16.03
CA LYS A 162 -4.83 -8.42 16.98
C LYS A 162 -4.00 -9.52 16.33
N ASN A 163 -4.40 -10.02 15.16
CA ASN A 163 -3.77 -11.13 14.44
C ASN A 163 -3.03 -10.71 13.17
N GLY A 164 -2.89 -9.41 12.94
CA GLY A 164 -2.24 -8.84 11.75
C GLY A 164 -0.75 -8.61 11.92
N SER A 165 -0.01 -9.54 12.54
CA SER A 165 1.45 -9.45 12.45
C SER A 165 1.84 -9.71 10.99
N GLY A 166 2.44 -8.70 10.35
CA GLY A 166 2.91 -8.75 8.96
C GLY A 166 4.05 -9.75 8.72
N SER A 167 3.95 -10.93 9.34
CA SER A 167 5.02 -11.93 9.35
C SER A 167 5.22 -12.65 8.02
N HIS A 168 4.36 -12.44 7.04
CA HIS A 168 4.48 -13.11 5.75
C HIS A 168 4.82 -12.10 4.65
N ARG A 169 6.11 -12.00 4.33
CA ARG A 169 6.70 -11.07 3.36
C ARG A 169 5.99 -10.97 2.00
N HIS A 170 5.19 -11.96 1.65
CA HIS A 170 4.59 -12.10 0.33
C HIS A 170 3.05 -12.09 0.37
N HIS A 171 2.44 -11.78 1.52
CA HIS A 171 1.00 -11.80 1.69
C HIS A 171 0.41 -10.40 1.68
N PHE A 172 -0.53 -10.17 0.79
CA PHE A 172 -1.38 -8.99 0.79
C PHE A 172 -2.69 -9.34 1.50
N ASN A 173 -2.87 -8.82 2.71
CA ASN A 173 -4.04 -9.12 3.53
C ASN A 173 -5.12 -8.06 3.31
N ALA A 174 -6.30 -8.50 2.92
CA ALA A 174 -7.45 -7.62 2.80
C ALA A 174 -8.01 -7.22 4.18
N LEU A 175 -8.71 -6.10 4.23
CA LEU A 175 -9.45 -5.66 5.39
C LEU A 175 -10.85 -6.29 5.34
N HIS A 176 -11.11 -7.23 6.21
CA HIS A 176 -12.41 -7.86 6.38
C HIS A 176 -13.24 -7.13 7.43
N PRO A 177 -14.59 -7.11 7.28
CA PRO A 177 -15.49 -6.53 8.28
C PRO A 177 -15.42 -7.26 9.63
#